data_a48e4e47de9ca9457fc0633e826429f0
#
_entry.id   a48e4e47de9ca9457fc0633e826429f0
#
_cell.length_a   1.000
_cell.length_b   1.000
_cell.length_c   1.000
_cell.angle_alpha   90.00
_cell.angle_beta   90.00
_cell.angle_gamma   90.00
#
_symmetry.space_group_name_H-M   'P 1'
#
loop_
_entity.id
_entity.type
_entity.pdbx_description
1 polymer ?
#
loop_
_entity_poly.entity_id
_entity_poly.type
_entity_poly.pdbx_seq_one_letter_code
_entity_poly.pdbx_strand_id
1 'polypeptide(L)'
;MPVSRPWQDRRIKAAVLVASAMGFTLSPNGLKDVKVPIQLWRAKEDVFLPHPRYAEAVRKALPEAPDYRVVANAGRFDFIPPCSKALSGIAPAICTGAPGFDRAAFHQTFNVAVIAFFGRALKPGQAG
;
A
#
# COMPACT_ATOMS: atom_id res chain seq x y z
N MET A 1 -18.31 28.09 12.51
CA MET A 1 -18.42 26.74 13.07
C MET A 1 -17.03 26.15 13.11
N PRO A 2 -16.49 25.72 14.25
CA PRO A 2 -15.26 24.97 14.25
C PRO A 2 -15.54 23.68 13.50
N VAL A 3 -14.79 23.44 12.43
CA VAL A 3 -14.76 22.15 11.78
C VAL A 3 -14.21 21.20 12.85
N SER A 4 -15.09 20.40 13.44
CA SER A 4 -14.66 19.30 14.29
C SER A 4 -13.60 18.55 13.53
N ARG A 5 -12.47 18.25 14.14
CA ARG A 5 -11.43 17.38 13.57
C ARG A 5 -12.01 15.97 13.52
N PRO A 6 -12.59 15.54 12.40
CA PRO A 6 -13.53 14.45 12.51
C PRO A 6 -12.93 13.07 12.38
N TRP A 7 -11.72 12.87 11.87
CA TRP A 7 -11.48 11.58 11.23
C TRP A 7 -10.19 10.90 11.62
N GLN A 8 -9.49 11.37 12.64
CA GLN A 8 -8.31 10.68 13.14
C GLN A 8 -8.70 9.69 14.23
N ASP A 9 -8.84 8.44 13.85
CA ASP A 9 -9.01 7.38 14.84
C ASP A 9 -7.65 7.09 15.50
N ARG A 10 -7.50 7.47 16.75
CA ARG A 10 -6.25 7.30 17.52
C ARG A 10 -5.88 5.85 17.76
N ARG A 11 -6.78 4.92 17.48
CA ARG A 11 -6.49 3.48 17.56
C ARG A 11 -5.64 3.01 16.38
N ILE A 12 -5.66 3.72 15.25
CA ILE A 12 -4.77 3.41 14.13
C ILE A 12 -3.36 3.85 14.47
N LYS A 13 -2.43 2.92 14.57
CA LYS A 13 -1.05 3.16 14.97
C LYS A 13 -0.03 2.95 13.86
N ALA A 14 -0.42 2.31 12.79
CA ALA A 14 0.41 2.08 11.59
C ALA A 14 -0.50 1.71 10.42
N ALA A 15 -0.02 1.87 9.20
CA ALA A 15 -0.76 1.45 8.02
C ALA A 15 0.16 0.91 6.93
N VAL A 16 -0.32 -0.10 6.22
CA VAL A 16 0.27 -0.59 4.98
C VAL A 16 -0.66 -0.22 3.83
N LEU A 17 -0.16 0.55 2.89
CA LEU A 17 -0.90 1.00 1.71
C LEU A 17 -0.37 0.25 0.49
N VAL A 18 -1.26 -0.37 -0.25
CA VAL A 18 -0.91 -1.22 -1.39
C VAL A 18 -1.66 -0.75 -2.63
N ALA A 19 -0.94 -0.52 -3.72
CA ALA A 19 -1.52 -0.10 -4.99
C ALA A 19 -2.51 1.08 -4.84
N SER A 20 -2.09 2.13 -4.12
CA SER A 20 -2.93 3.28 -3.78
C SER A 20 -3.52 3.95 -5.01
N ALA A 21 -4.84 4.02 -5.06
CA ALA A 21 -5.57 4.78 -6.06
C ALA A 21 -5.79 6.23 -5.60
N MET A 22 -6.08 7.11 -6.56
CA MET A 22 -6.45 8.51 -6.32
C MET A 22 -5.41 9.33 -5.55
N GLY A 23 -4.15 8.90 -5.53
CA GLY A 23 -3.08 9.63 -4.85
C GLY A 23 -2.94 11.09 -5.29
N PHE A 24 -3.31 11.38 -6.53
CA PHE A 24 -3.31 12.75 -7.07
C PHE A 24 -4.30 13.70 -6.38
N THR A 25 -5.28 13.16 -5.64
CA THR A 25 -6.24 13.97 -4.87
C THR A 25 -5.72 14.34 -3.48
N LEU A 26 -4.63 13.71 -3.06
CA LEU A 26 -4.05 13.93 -1.74
C LEU A 26 -2.97 15.02 -1.82
N SER A 27 -3.13 16.03 -0.99
CA SER A 27 -2.18 17.14 -0.90
C SER A 27 -1.34 17.05 0.37
N PRO A 28 -0.16 17.70 0.40
CA PRO A 28 0.61 17.81 1.64
C PRO A 28 -0.18 18.40 2.80
N ASN A 29 -1.04 19.38 2.53
CA ASN A 29 -1.90 19.96 3.55
C ASN A 29 -2.96 18.96 4.07
N GLY A 30 -3.49 18.13 3.18
CA GLY A 30 -4.47 17.09 3.56
C GLY A 30 -3.86 15.98 4.42
N LEU A 31 -2.59 15.67 4.22
CA LEU A 31 -1.88 14.60 4.92
C LEU A 31 -0.98 15.09 6.07
N LYS A 32 -0.91 16.38 6.33
CA LYS A 32 0.03 16.99 7.31
C LYS A 32 -0.04 16.40 8.72
N ASP A 33 -1.19 15.88 9.09
CA ASP A 33 -1.42 15.33 10.43
C ASP A 33 -1.24 13.80 10.48
N VAL A 34 -0.85 13.17 9.38
CA VAL A 34 -0.54 11.73 9.34
C VAL A 34 0.85 11.52 9.94
N LYS A 35 0.89 11.07 11.19
CA LYS A 35 2.12 10.86 11.96
C LYS A 35 2.44 9.38 12.22
N VAL A 36 1.52 8.48 11.89
CA VAL A 36 1.72 7.05 12.08
C VAL A 36 2.70 6.50 11.03
N PRO A 37 3.49 5.48 11.38
CA PRO A 37 4.33 4.81 10.40
C PRO A 37 3.52 4.27 9.22
N ILE A 38 4.01 4.49 8.01
CA ILE A 38 3.38 4.03 6.77
C ILE A 38 4.37 3.16 5.99
N GLN A 39 3.92 1.99 5.56
CA GLN A 39 4.59 1.22 4.53
C GLN A 39 3.77 1.33 3.24
N LEU A 40 4.41 1.74 2.15
CA LEU A 40 3.74 2.02 0.88
C LEU A 40 4.30 1.14 -0.22
N TRP A 41 3.45 0.33 -0.83
CA TRP A 41 3.81 -0.60 -1.90
C TRP A 41 3.23 -0.18 -3.24
N ARG A 42 4.05 -0.26 -4.28
CA ARG A 42 3.67 0.00 -5.66
C ARG A 42 4.18 -1.12 -6.58
N ALA A 43 3.34 -1.56 -7.50
CA ALA A 43 3.76 -2.40 -8.61
C ALA A 43 4.38 -1.51 -9.71
N LYS A 44 5.54 -1.89 -10.20
CA LYS A 44 6.26 -1.08 -11.20
C LYS A 44 5.50 -1.02 -12.54
N GLU A 45 4.89 -2.13 -12.92
CA GLU A 45 4.18 -2.29 -14.19
C GLU A 45 2.66 -2.10 -14.05
N ASP A 46 2.23 -1.30 -13.07
CA ASP A 46 0.81 -0.99 -12.88
C ASP A 46 0.33 -0.05 -13.99
N VAL A 47 -0.38 -0.61 -14.97
CA VAL A 47 -0.92 0.15 -16.11
C VAL A 47 -2.20 0.91 -15.76
N PHE A 48 -2.88 0.53 -14.69
CA PHE A 48 -4.10 1.20 -14.22
C PHE A 48 -3.79 2.43 -13.37
N LEU A 49 -2.73 2.36 -12.58
CA LEU A 49 -2.31 3.41 -11.66
C LEU A 49 -0.84 3.79 -11.94
N PRO A 50 -0.57 4.35 -13.14
CA PRO A 50 0.81 4.59 -13.56
C PRO A 50 1.53 5.63 -12.70
N HIS A 51 2.83 5.40 -12.53
CA HIS A 51 3.73 6.39 -11.92
C HIS A 51 3.76 7.68 -12.76
N PRO A 52 3.85 8.89 -12.16
CA PRO A 52 4.00 9.18 -10.71
C PRO A 52 2.71 9.63 -10.00
N ARG A 53 1.54 9.48 -10.61
CA ARG A 53 0.30 10.16 -10.17
C ARG A 53 -0.36 9.56 -8.93
N TYR A 54 -0.01 8.33 -8.57
CA TYR A 54 -0.72 7.60 -7.51
C TYR A 54 0.15 7.37 -6.29
N ALA A 55 0.86 6.27 -6.18
CA ALA A 55 1.67 5.97 -5.00
C ALA A 55 2.77 7.01 -4.75
N GLU A 56 3.42 7.50 -5.81
CA GLU A 56 4.44 8.54 -5.68
C GLU A 56 3.84 9.86 -5.18
N ALA A 57 2.61 10.20 -5.59
CA ALA A 57 1.92 11.37 -5.10
C ALA A 57 1.63 11.25 -3.59
N VAL A 58 1.21 10.07 -3.13
CA VAL A 58 1.03 9.79 -1.70
C VAL A 58 2.35 9.91 -0.95
N ARG A 59 3.42 9.30 -1.47
CA ARG A 59 4.76 9.37 -0.87
C ARG A 59 5.21 10.81 -0.65
N LYS A 60 5.02 11.65 -1.65
CA LYS A 60 5.42 13.08 -1.59
C LYS A 60 4.53 13.91 -0.68
N ALA A 61 3.26 13.55 -0.56
CA ALA A 61 2.30 14.28 0.26
C ALA A 61 2.40 13.97 1.75
N LEU A 62 2.96 12.81 2.12
CA LEU A 62 3.15 12.45 3.52
C LEU A 62 4.21 13.34 4.19
N PRO A 63 3.96 13.79 5.45
CA PRO A 63 4.91 14.64 6.18
C PRO A 63 6.21 13.92 6.55
N GLU A 64 6.15 12.60 6.73
CA GLU A 64 7.30 11.75 6.99
C GLU A 64 7.43 10.72 5.87
N ALA A 65 8.68 10.42 5.48
CA ALA A 65 8.94 9.46 4.42
C ALA A 65 8.44 8.07 4.82
N PRO A 66 7.59 7.43 4.00
CA PRO A 66 7.14 6.06 4.27
C PRO A 66 8.26 5.05 3.96
N ASP A 67 8.10 3.83 4.48
CA ASP A 67 8.83 2.67 3.98
C ASP A 67 8.28 2.35 2.58
N TYR A 68 8.93 2.88 1.54
CA TYR A 68 8.44 2.84 0.17
C TYR A 68 9.04 1.68 -0.61
N ARG A 69 8.19 0.83 -1.15
CA ARG A 69 8.59 -0.38 -1.85
C ARG A 69 7.99 -0.47 -3.24
N VAL A 70 8.86 -0.62 -4.24
CA VAL A 70 8.49 -0.79 -5.65
C VAL A 70 8.79 -2.22 -6.06
N VAL A 71 7.76 -2.94 -6.49
CA VAL A 71 7.89 -4.34 -6.92
C VAL A 71 8.14 -4.39 -8.42
N ALA A 72 9.35 -4.79 -8.80
CA ALA A 72 9.72 -4.94 -10.20
C ALA A 72 8.91 -6.07 -10.87
N ASN A 73 8.60 -5.90 -12.14
CA ASN A 73 7.89 -6.88 -12.98
C ASN A 73 6.50 -7.27 -12.48
N ALA A 74 5.94 -6.53 -11.53
CA ALA A 74 4.62 -6.78 -10.98
C ALA A 74 3.59 -5.80 -11.55
N GLY A 75 2.39 -6.29 -11.79
CA GLY A 75 1.21 -5.49 -12.06
C GLY A 75 0.36 -5.31 -10.79
N ARG A 76 -0.67 -4.49 -10.91
CA ARG A 76 -1.57 -4.14 -9.79
C ARG A 76 -2.15 -5.37 -9.08
N PHE A 77 -2.62 -6.35 -9.85
CA PHE A 77 -3.30 -7.51 -9.30
C PHE A 77 -2.36 -8.56 -8.70
N ASP A 78 -1.05 -8.40 -8.87
CA ASP A 78 -0.07 -9.27 -8.23
C ASP A 78 -0.02 -9.10 -6.70
N PHE A 79 -0.61 -8.02 -6.18
CA PHE A 79 -0.82 -7.86 -4.74
C PHE A 79 -1.98 -8.70 -4.19
N ILE A 80 -2.83 -9.23 -5.05
CA ILE A 80 -3.85 -10.20 -4.65
C ILE A 80 -3.17 -11.56 -4.47
N PRO A 81 -3.45 -12.31 -3.39
CA PRO A 81 -2.92 -13.66 -3.23
C PRO A 81 -3.22 -14.56 -4.43
N PRO A 82 -2.44 -15.62 -4.65
CA PRO A 82 -2.74 -16.58 -5.71
C PRO A 82 -4.19 -17.05 -5.65
N CYS A 83 -4.88 -16.97 -6.78
CA CYS A 83 -6.29 -17.33 -6.86
C CYS A 83 -6.50 -18.84 -6.75
N SER A 84 -7.63 -19.23 -6.14
CA SER A 84 -8.12 -20.60 -6.25
C SER A 84 -8.52 -20.91 -7.70
N LYS A 85 -8.62 -22.19 -8.03
CA LYS A 85 -9.07 -22.62 -9.35
C LYS A 85 -10.47 -22.07 -9.68
N ALA A 86 -11.37 -22.06 -8.70
CA ALA A 86 -12.72 -21.52 -8.86
C ALA A 86 -12.70 -20.03 -9.18
N LEU A 87 -11.93 -19.24 -8.43
CA LEU A 87 -11.83 -17.79 -8.67
C LEU A 87 -11.18 -17.48 -10.02
N SER A 88 -10.17 -18.25 -10.42
CA SER A 88 -9.53 -18.08 -11.73
C SER A 88 -10.50 -18.31 -12.89
N GLY A 89 -11.48 -19.18 -12.72
CA GLY A 89 -12.52 -19.41 -13.71
C GLY A 89 -13.55 -18.27 -13.79
N ILE A 90 -13.84 -17.64 -12.65
CA ILE A 90 -14.85 -16.57 -12.57
C ILE A 90 -14.25 -15.19 -12.92
N ALA A 91 -13.06 -14.92 -12.46
CA ALA A 91 -12.42 -13.59 -12.58
C ALA A 91 -10.97 -13.71 -13.08
N PRO A 92 -10.74 -14.23 -14.30
CA PRO A 92 -9.39 -14.44 -14.81
C PRO A 92 -8.56 -13.15 -14.88
N ALA A 93 -9.20 -12.01 -15.11
CA ALA A 93 -8.50 -10.73 -15.25
C ALA A 93 -7.71 -10.32 -14.00
N ILE A 94 -8.20 -10.63 -12.82
CA ILE A 94 -7.51 -10.32 -11.55
C ILE A 94 -6.56 -11.44 -11.10
N CYS A 95 -6.75 -12.63 -11.65
CA CYS A 95 -5.98 -13.82 -11.29
C CYS A 95 -4.75 -14.03 -12.19
N THR A 96 -4.74 -13.42 -13.37
CA THR A 96 -3.61 -13.45 -14.29
C THR A 96 -2.65 -12.32 -13.93
N GLY A 97 -1.45 -12.69 -13.44
CA GLY A 97 -0.41 -11.71 -13.11
C GLY A 97 0.34 -11.19 -14.33
N ALA A 98 1.29 -10.30 -14.09
CA ALA A 98 2.22 -9.85 -15.11
C ALA A 98 3.01 -11.05 -15.66
N PRO A 99 3.31 -11.07 -16.99
CA PRO A 99 4.04 -12.19 -17.58
C PRO A 99 5.37 -12.46 -16.88
N GLY A 100 5.60 -13.72 -16.50
CA GLY A 100 6.84 -14.12 -15.84
C GLY A 100 6.96 -13.75 -14.36
N PHE A 101 5.96 -13.14 -13.77
CA PHE A 101 5.96 -12.80 -12.34
C PHE A 101 5.44 -13.96 -11.49
N ASP A 102 6.26 -14.40 -10.52
CA ASP A 102 5.87 -15.45 -9.58
C ASP A 102 5.11 -14.83 -8.39
N ARG A 103 3.80 -14.79 -8.51
CA ARG A 103 2.91 -14.21 -7.48
C ARG A 103 3.02 -14.96 -6.15
N ALA A 104 3.12 -16.28 -6.18
CA ALA A 104 3.20 -17.09 -4.96
C ALA A 104 4.49 -16.81 -4.18
N ALA A 105 5.63 -16.78 -4.86
CA ALA A 105 6.92 -16.43 -4.25
C ALA A 105 6.92 -14.99 -3.73
N PHE A 106 6.35 -14.06 -4.49
CA PHE A 106 6.23 -12.67 -4.06
C PHE A 106 5.44 -12.55 -2.75
N HIS A 107 4.30 -13.23 -2.63
CA HIS A 107 3.47 -13.16 -1.43
C HIS A 107 4.16 -13.70 -0.18
N GLN A 108 5.06 -14.65 -0.31
CA GLN A 108 5.90 -15.08 0.81
C GLN A 108 6.77 -13.92 1.32
N THR A 109 7.48 -13.25 0.43
CA THR A 109 8.31 -12.08 0.76
C THR A 109 7.48 -10.90 1.27
N PHE A 110 6.38 -10.62 0.60
CA PHE A 110 5.46 -9.54 0.96
C PHE A 110 4.89 -9.72 2.38
N ASN A 111 4.42 -10.91 2.70
CA ASN A 111 3.86 -11.22 4.01
C ASN A 111 4.92 -11.06 5.12
N VAL A 112 6.14 -11.53 4.90
CA VAL A 112 7.24 -11.35 5.85
C VAL A 112 7.53 -9.86 6.07
N ALA A 113 7.57 -9.07 5.02
CA ALA A 113 7.85 -7.63 5.11
C ALA A 113 6.74 -6.88 5.86
N VAL A 114 5.48 -7.20 5.60
CA VAL A 114 4.33 -6.59 6.27
C VAL A 114 4.30 -6.95 7.75
N ILE A 115 4.51 -8.22 8.08
CA ILE A 115 4.56 -8.69 9.48
C ILE A 115 5.71 -7.99 10.22
N ALA A 116 6.89 -7.92 9.63
CA ALA A 116 8.04 -7.25 10.21
C ALA A 116 7.78 -5.74 10.44
N PHE A 117 7.12 -5.09 9.49
CA PHE A 117 6.75 -3.69 9.61
C PHE A 117 5.81 -3.46 10.80
N PHE A 118 4.73 -4.19 10.90
CA PHE A 118 3.80 -4.07 12.03
C PHE A 118 4.46 -4.47 13.36
N GLY A 119 5.32 -5.47 13.36
CA GLY A 119 6.07 -5.87 14.54
C GLY A 119 6.93 -4.75 15.10
N ARG A 120 7.54 -3.92 14.25
CA ARG A 120 8.30 -2.74 14.68
C ARG A 120 7.40 -1.57 15.06
N ALA A 121 6.39 -1.30 14.24
CA ALA A 121 5.54 -0.12 14.39
C ALA A 121 4.59 -0.19 15.59
N LEU A 122 4.22 -1.39 16.01
CA LEU A 122 3.26 -1.62 17.08
C LEU A 122 3.90 -2.07 18.40
N LYS A 123 5.22 -1.92 18.56
CA LYS A 123 5.88 -2.25 19.81
C LYS A 123 5.35 -1.37 20.95
N PRO A 124 5.06 -1.97 22.15
CA PRO A 124 4.70 -1.19 23.32
C PRO A 124 5.77 -0.14 23.64
N GLY A 125 5.34 1.10 23.92
CA GLY A 125 6.23 2.21 24.29
C GLY A 125 6.72 3.07 23.12
N GLN A 126 6.41 2.74 21.88
CA GLN A 126 6.73 3.57 20.70
C GLN A 126 5.56 4.45 20.23
N ALA A 127 4.44 4.44 20.92
CA ALA A 127 3.35 5.37 20.69
C ALA A 127 3.67 6.69 21.38
N GLY A 128 4.42 7.54 20.68
CA GLY A 128 4.58 8.94 21.06
C GLY A 128 3.34 9.77 20.69
#